data_97a368c1c511dfaf59f21618cef6d5bc
#
_entry.id   97a368c1c511dfaf59f21618cef6d5bc
#
_cell.length_a   1.000
_cell.length_b   1.000
_cell.length_c   1.000
_cell.angle_alpha   90.00
_cell.angle_beta   90.00
_cell.angle_gamma   90.00
#
_symmetry.space_group_name_H-M   'P 1'
#
loop_
_entity.id
_entity.type
_entity.pdbx_description
1 polymer ?
#
loop_
_entity_poly.entity_id
_entity_poly.type
_entity_poly.pdbx_seq_one_letter_code
_entity_poly.pdbx_strand_id
1 'polypeptide(L)'
;MKNSLAEKLKRVLSNEIAIEYKACLYALCIMVFYCICLLCRGVYSADIFFLLQMFCTAYVIVYIQYYLLGNPDEAERLGLSRMLGILCCVLLYTVMSYFWNWFDRNLFVTALFLVYMISIYLCVFLINKIKRVIDTNRLNHLLTEFKKGEVHE
;
A
#
# COMPACT_ATOMS: atom_id res chain seq x y z
N MET A 1 19.42 1.81 30.02
CA MET A 1 18.87 2.98 29.30
C MET A 1 19.27 3.02 27.80
N LYS A 2 20.52 2.79 27.42
CA LYS A 2 20.98 2.80 26.01
C LYS A 2 20.24 1.78 25.11
N ASN A 3 19.99 0.56 25.59
CA ASN A 3 19.30 -0.49 24.78
C ASN A 3 17.84 -0.14 24.46
N SER A 4 17.11 0.50 25.39
CA SER A 4 15.72 0.91 25.17
C SER A 4 15.59 2.01 24.10
N LEU A 5 16.57 2.90 24.00
CA LEU A 5 16.58 3.98 23.00
C LEU A 5 16.91 3.42 21.60
N ALA A 6 17.87 2.50 21.53
CA ALA A 6 18.22 1.81 20.28
C ALA A 6 17.06 0.96 19.73
N GLU A 7 16.33 0.26 20.60
CA GLU A 7 15.14 -0.50 20.21
C GLU A 7 14.00 0.38 19.71
N LYS A 8 13.75 1.52 20.37
CA LYS A 8 12.77 2.51 19.91
C LYS A 8 13.15 3.07 18.55
N LEU A 9 14.43 3.46 18.37
CA LEU A 9 14.93 3.99 17.09
C LEU A 9 14.79 2.95 15.97
N LYS A 10 15.15 1.70 16.23
CA LYS A 10 15.02 0.60 15.26
C LYS A 10 13.57 0.36 14.84
N ARG A 11 12.63 0.45 15.80
CA ARG A 11 11.19 0.30 15.51
C ARG A 11 10.67 1.46 14.66
N VAL A 12 11.03 2.71 14.99
CA VAL A 12 10.65 3.89 14.22
C VAL A 12 11.20 3.78 12.80
N LEU A 13 12.48 3.45 12.65
CA LEU A 13 13.12 3.32 11.34
C LEU A 13 12.47 2.21 10.49
N SER A 14 12.13 1.07 11.11
CA SER A 14 11.42 -0.02 10.43
C SER A 14 10.04 0.39 9.93
N ASN A 15 9.32 1.20 10.73
CA ASN A 15 8.01 1.70 10.35
C ASN A 15 8.10 2.70 9.19
N GLU A 16 9.08 3.62 9.23
CA GLU A 16 9.30 4.59 8.16
C GLU A 16 9.62 3.89 6.83
N ILE A 17 10.51 2.88 6.84
CA ILE A 17 10.82 2.09 5.64
C ILE A 17 9.56 1.41 5.08
N ALA A 18 8.69 0.87 5.93
CA ALA A 18 7.45 0.24 5.51
C ALA A 18 6.48 1.26 4.88
N ILE A 19 6.40 2.47 5.43
CA ILE A 19 5.57 3.57 4.90
C ILE A 19 6.09 4.02 3.54
N GLU A 20 7.41 4.27 3.42
CA GLU A 20 8.02 4.69 2.17
C GLU A 20 7.83 3.66 1.05
N TYR A 21 8.04 2.38 1.35
CA TYR A 21 7.80 1.31 0.37
C TYR A 21 6.37 1.31 -0.16
N LYS A 22 5.37 1.44 0.73
CA LYS A 22 3.96 1.49 0.34
C LYS A 22 3.62 2.76 -0.44
N ALA A 23 4.13 3.90 0.00
CA ALA A 23 3.91 5.17 -0.69
C ALA A 23 4.43 5.11 -2.12
N CYS A 24 5.64 4.58 -2.34
CA CYS A 24 6.20 4.37 -3.67
C CYS A 24 5.35 3.39 -4.50
N LEU A 25 4.88 2.29 -3.92
CA LEU A 25 4.05 1.31 -4.60
C LEU A 25 2.73 1.93 -5.09
N TYR A 26 2.00 2.61 -4.20
CA TYR A 26 0.73 3.25 -4.56
C TYR A 26 0.93 4.41 -5.53
N ALA A 27 1.97 5.24 -5.34
CA ALA A 27 2.32 6.30 -6.28
C ALA A 27 2.56 5.76 -7.68
N LEU A 28 3.34 4.68 -7.81
CA LEU A 28 3.61 4.03 -9.08
C LEU A 28 2.33 3.49 -9.73
N CYS A 29 1.45 2.86 -8.98
CA CYS A 29 0.15 2.39 -9.49
C CYS A 29 -0.71 3.55 -10.02
N ILE A 30 -0.78 4.67 -9.30
CA ILE A 30 -1.53 5.86 -9.72
C ILE A 30 -0.94 6.46 -11.00
N MET A 31 0.39 6.59 -11.07
CA MET A 31 1.09 7.10 -12.25
C MET A 31 0.87 6.21 -13.48
N VAL A 32 0.89 4.88 -13.32
CA VAL A 32 0.61 3.93 -14.40
C VAL A 32 -0.80 4.12 -14.93
N PHE A 33 -1.81 4.23 -14.06
CA PHE A 33 -3.18 4.49 -14.49
C PHE A 33 -3.30 5.82 -15.24
N TYR A 34 -2.68 6.88 -14.72
CA TYR A 34 -2.65 8.19 -15.37
C TYR A 34 -2.01 8.12 -16.76
N CYS A 35 -0.85 7.47 -16.90
CA CYS A 35 -0.19 7.27 -18.17
C CYS A 35 -1.04 6.49 -19.17
N ILE A 36 -1.74 5.43 -18.72
CA ILE A 36 -2.68 4.69 -19.58
C ILE A 36 -3.81 5.61 -20.08
N CYS A 37 -4.38 6.45 -19.21
CA CYS A 37 -5.41 7.40 -19.60
C CYS A 37 -4.91 8.42 -20.63
N LEU A 38 -3.68 8.93 -20.49
CA LEU A 38 -3.05 9.82 -21.46
C LEU A 38 -2.84 9.14 -22.82
N LEU A 39 -2.32 7.90 -22.81
CA LEU A 39 -2.13 7.11 -24.03
C LEU A 39 -3.44 6.85 -24.76
N CYS A 40 -4.52 6.51 -24.05
CA CYS A 40 -5.84 6.34 -24.64
C CYS A 40 -6.40 7.62 -25.28
N ARG A 41 -5.95 8.78 -24.83
CA ARG A 41 -6.29 10.10 -25.41
C ARG A 41 -5.35 10.54 -26.54
N GLY A 42 -4.32 9.74 -26.85
CA GLY A 42 -3.30 10.10 -27.84
C GLY A 42 -2.30 11.15 -27.37
N VAL A 43 -2.21 11.38 -26.06
CA VAL A 43 -1.26 12.33 -25.46
C VAL A 43 -0.03 11.55 -24.99
N TYR A 44 1.13 11.87 -25.55
CA TYR A 44 2.39 11.16 -25.25
C TYR A 44 3.31 11.91 -24.27
N SER A 45 2.85 13.03 -23.73
CA SER A 45 3.58 13.83 -22.74
C SER A 45 2.82 13.86 -21.42
N ALA A 46 3.49 13.54 -20.32
CA ALA A 46 2.95 13.66 -18.98
C ALA A 46 3.42 14.97 -18.34
N ASP A 47 2.54 15.66 -17.62
CA ASP A 47 2.90 16.84 -16.85
C ASP A 47 3.63 16.42 -15.57
N ILE A 48 4.87 16.90 -15.41
CA ILE A 48 5.72 16.61 -14.24
C ILE A 48 5.05 17.08 -12.96
N PHE A 49 4.31 18.18 -13.01
CA PHE A 49 3.62 18.72 -11.84
C PHE A 49 2.53 17.75 -11.33
N PHE A 50 1.75 17.13 -12.23
CA PHE A 50 0.78 16.11 -11.84
C PHE A 50 1.45 14.85 -11.29
N LEU A 51 2.57 14.42 -11.85
CA LEU A 51 3.31 13.27 -11.32
C LEU A 51 3.81 13.54 -9.89
N LEU A 52 4.33 14.74 -9.63
CA LEU A 52 4.75 15.14 -8.29
C LEU A 52 3.56 15.19 -7.30
N GLN A 53 2.42 15.74 -7.72
CA GLN A 53 1.20 15.76 -6.91
C GLN A 53 0.73 14.33 -6.55
N MET A 54 0.74 13.41 -7.52
CA MET A 54 0.37 12.00 -7.31
C MET A 54 1.28 11.35 -6.26
N PHE A 55 2.59 11.59 -6.37
CA PHE A 55 3.56 11.08 -5.41
C PHE A 55 3.32 11.64 -4.00
N CYS A 56 3.19 12.95 -3.85
CA CYS A 56 2.91 13.61 -2.57
C CYS A 56 1.58 13.13 -1.97
N THR A 57 0.54 13.00 -2.80
CA THR A 57 -0.77 12.52 -2.36
C THR A 57 -0.70 11.08 -1.86
N ALA A 58 0.01 10.20 -2.57
CA ALA A 58 0.21 8.83 -2.14
C ALA A 58 0.93 8.77 -0.79
N TYR A 59 1.97 9.57 -0.62
CA TYR A 59 2.72 9.64 0.63
C TYR A 59 1.84 10.06 1.80
N VAL A 60 1.08 11.14 1.66
CA VAL A 60 0.16 11.63 2.70
C VAL A 60 -0.92 10.60 3.05
N ILE A 61 -1.53 9.96 2.05
CA ILE A 61 -2.59 8.98 2.29
C ILE A 61 -2.04 7.72 2.96
N VAL A 62 -0.84 7.26 2.61
CA VAL A 62 -0.21 6.12 3.29
C VAL A 62 0.14 6.44 4.74
N TYR A 63 0.56 7.67 5.06
CA TYR A 63 0.71 8.10 6.45
C TYR A 63 -0.62 8.05 7.21
N ILE A 64 -1.70 8.57 6.63
CA ILE A 64 -3.05 8.49 7.21
C ILE A 64 -3.45 7.04 7.42
N GLN A 65 -3.23 6.18 6.42
CA GLN A 65 -3.51 4.75 6.47
C GLN A 65 -2.77 4.07 7.62
N TYR A 66 -1.49 4.36 7.79
CA TYR A 66 -0.65 3.71 8.80
C TYR A 66 -1.03 4.15 10.23
N TYR A 67 -1.18 5.46 10.46
CA TYR A 67 -1.39 5.99 11.81
C TYR A 67 -2.87 6.06 12.25
N LEU A 68 -3.81 6.36 11.34
CA LEU A 68 -5.23 6.51 11.69
C LEU A 68 -6.04 5.23 11.45
N LEU A 69 -5.80 4.53 10.34
CA LEU A 69 -6.64 3.41 9.91
C LEU A 69 -6.06 2.03 10.31
N GLY A 70 -4.90 2.02 10.99
CA GLY A 70 -4.28 0.79 11.49
C GLY A 70 -3.87 -0.18 10.39
N ASN A 71 -3.46 0.35 9.25
CA ASN A 71 -2.85 -0.41 8.14
C ASN A 71 -3.73 -1.56 7.62
N PRO A 72 -4.92 -1.26 7.05
CA PRO A 72 -5.94 -2.27 6.74
C PRO A 72 -5.51 -3.31 5.69
N ASP A 73 -4.57 -2.98 4.80
CA ASP A 73 -4.02 -3.87 3.77
C ASP A 73 -3.06 -4.94 4.30
N GLU A 74 -2.59 -4.79 5.54
CA GLU A 74 -1.77 -5.78 6.26
C GLU A 74 -2.57 -6.60 7.29
N ALA A 75 -3.87 -6.48 7.35
CA ALA A 75 -4.69 -7.21 8.30
C ALA A 75 -4.68 -8.73 8.02
N GLU A 76 -4.72 -9.56 9.08
CA GLU A 76 -4.80 -11.02 8.93
C GLU A 76 -6.12 -11.48 8.31
N ARG A 77 -7.21 -10.80 8.65
CA ARG A 77 -8.56 -11.10 8.16
C ARG A 77 -9.24 -9.82 7.70
N LEU A 78 -9.97 -9.92 6.60
CA LEU A 78 -10.87 -8.87 6.13
C LEU A 78 -12.12 -8.81 7.03
N GLY A 79 -11.98 -8.21 8.20
CA GLY A 79 -13.13 -7.82 9.01
C GLY A 79 -13.78 -6.55 8.46
N LEU A 80 -15.03 -6.28 8.84
CA LEU A 80 -15.80 -5.11 8.39
C LEU A 80 -15.03 -3.79 8.58
N SER A 81 -14.39 -3.61 9.75
CA SER A 81 -13.59 -2.43 10.06
C SER A 81 -12.40 -2.24 9.10
N ARG A 82 -11.77 -3.32 8.66
CA ARG A 82 -10.64 -3.28 7.72
C ARG A 82 -11.09 -2.97 6.29
N MET A 83 -12.22 -3.53 5.88
CA MET A 83 -12.85 -3.17 4.59
C MET A 83 -13.24 -1.70 4.55
N LEU A 84 -13.81 -1.16 5.63
CA LEU A 84 -14.11 0.27 5.74
C LEU A 84 -12.83 1.13 5.68
N GLY A 85 -11.73 0.68 6.28
CA GLY A 85 -10.43 1.36 6.18
C GLY A 85 -9.91 1.42 4.73
N ILE A 86 -9.96 0.30 4.01
CA ILE A 86 -9.59 0.25 2.58
C ILE A 86 -10.49 1.19 1.76
N LEU A 87 -11.82 1.13 1.97
CA LEU A 87 -12.76 1.99 1.26
C LEU A 87 -12.48 3.47 1.53
N CYS A 88 -12.19 3.83 2.78
CA CYS A 88 -11.83 5.19 3.16
C CYS A 88 -10.58 5.67 2.41
N CYS A 89 -9.52 4.85 2.35
CA CYS A 89 -8.29 5.18 1.60
C CYS A 89 -8.58 5.37 0.11
N VAL A 90 -9.35 4.46 -0.51
CA VAL A 90 -9.72 4.55 -1.92
C VAL A 90 -10.53 5.81 -2.21
N LEU A 91 -11.48 6.15 -1.33
CA LEU A 91 -12.26 7.38 -1.45
C LEU A 91 -11.36 8.63 -1.34
N LEU A 92 -10.40 8.63 -0.41
CA LEU A 92 -9.44 9.74 -0.30
C LEU A 92 -8.65 9.92 -1.61
N TYR A 93 -8.12 8.85 -2.20
CA TYR A 93 -7.44 8.94 -3.51
C TYR A 93 -8.36 9.47 -4.60
N THR A 94 -9.61 9.00 -4.64
CA THR A 94 -10.58 9.42 -5.66
C THR A 94 -10.97 10.88 -5.51
N VAL A 95 -11.22 11.35 -4.29
CA VAL A 95 -11.52 12.75 -4.00
C VAL A 95 -10.34 13.64 -4.36
N MET A 96 -9.11 13.24 -3.99
CA MET A 96 -7.91 14.01 -4.34
C MET A 96 -7.68 14.06 -5.84
N SER A 97 -7.91 12.95 -6.57
CA SER A 97 -7.78 12.93 -8.04
C SER A 97 -8.75 13.90 -8.72
N TYR A 98 -9.98 14.02 -8.21
CA TYR A 98 -10.97 14.96 -8.70
C TYR A 98 -10.62 16.41 -8.33
N PHE A 99 -10.17 16.64 -7.11
CA PHE A 99 -9.76 17.95 -6.61
C PHE A 99 -8.56 18.53 -7.39
N TRP A 100 -7.52 17.71 -7.59
CA TRP A 100 -6.33 18.08 -8.34
C TRP A 100 -6.50 18.06 -9.87
N ASN A 101 -7.70 17.68 -10.35
CA ASN A 101 -8.03 17.67 -11.78
C ASN A 101 -7.14 16.73 -12.64
N TRP A 102 -6.70 15.61 -12.09
CA TRP A 102 -5.82 14.66 -12.81
C TRP A 102 -6.45 14.10 -14.09
N PHE A 103 -7.78 13.99 -14.14
CA PHE A 103 -8.55 13.39 -15.23
C PHE A 103 -9.52 14.40 -15.87
N ASP A 104 -9.18 15.70 -15.90
CA ASP A 104 -10.01 16.78 -16.45
C ASP A 104 -11.46 16.77 -15.93
N ARG A 105 -11.66 16.38 -14.67
CA ARG A 105 -12.96 16.21 -14.00
C ARG A 105 -13.93 15.28 -14.74
N ASN A 106 -13.41 14.37 -15.54
CA ASN A 106 -14.22 13.36 -16.20
C ASN A 106 -14.68 12.32 -15.18
N LEU A 107 -15.97 12.36 -14.84
CA LEU A 107 -16.58 11.46 -13.82
C LEU A 107 -16.43 9.98 -14.19
N PHE A 108 -16.50 9.65 -15.48
CA PHE A 108 -16.34 8.26 -15.93
C PHE A 108 -14.93 7.74 -15.66
N VAL A 109 -13.89 8.52 -16.00
CA VAL A 109 -12.50 8.15 -15.74
C VAL A 109 -12.22 8.11 -14.24
N THR A 110 -12.79 9.04 -13.47
CA THR A 110 -12.67 9.03 -12.01
C THR A 110 -13.33 7.80 -11.38
N ALA A 111 -14.48 7.35 -11.90
CA ALA A 111 -15.11 6.10 -11.45
C ALA A 111 -14.28 4.87 -11.80
N LEU A 112 -13.68 4.82 -13.00
CA LEU A 112 -12.73 3.76 -13.37
C LEU A 112 -11.51 3.75 -12.45
N PHE A 113 -10.99 4.93 -12.10
CA PHE A 113 -9.88 5.07 -11.17
C PHE A 113 -10.24 4.52 -9.78
N LEU A 114 -11.45 4.78 -9.29
CA LEU A 114 -11.95 4.21 -8.03
C LEU A 114 -11.93 2.69 -8.05
N VAL A 115 -12.49 2.07 -9.10
CA VAL A 115 -12.51 0.60 -9.27
C VAL A 115 -11.08 0.04 -9.36
N TYR A 116 -10.21 0.72 -10.10
CA TYR A 116 -8.81 0.36 -10.20
C TYR A 116 -8.12 0.37 -8.83
N MET A 117 -8.30 1.43 -8.04
CA MET A 117 -7.71 1.53 -6.70
C MET A 117 -8.23 0.46 -5.74
N ILE A 118 -9.53 0.12 -5.78
CA ILE A 118 -10.07 -1.03 -5.02
C ILE A 118 -9.32 -2.30 -5.40
N SER A 119 -9.13 -2.56 -6.70
CA SER A 119 -8.43 -3.75 -7.19
C SER A 119 -6.98 -3.79 -6.70
N ILE A 120 -6.26 -2.67 -6.71
CA ILE A 120 -4.89 -2.57 -6.19
C ILE A 120 -4.85 -2.90 -4.69
N TYR A 121 -5.73 -2.32 -3.88
CA TYR A 121 -5.79 -2.62 -2.45
C TYR A 121 -6.08 -4.09 -2.16
N LEU A 122 -6.99 -4.70 -2.92
CA LEU A 122 -7.28 -6.13 -2.80
C LEU A 122 -6.06 -6.98 -3.21
N CYS A 123 -5.36 -6.63 -4.28
CA CYS A 123 -4.13 -7.31 -4.68
C CYS A 123 -3.05 -7.22 -3.60
N VAL A 124 -2.80 -6.04 -3.05
CA VAL A 124 -1.82 -5.84 -1.97
C VAL A 124 -2.20 -6.66 -0.74
N PHE A 125 -3.47 -6.66 -0.36
CA PHE A 125 -3.97 -7.50 0.75
C PHE A 125 -3.73 -8.99 0.50
N LEU A 126 -4.02 -9.50 -0.71
CA LEU A 126 -3.81 -10.90 -1.07
C LEU A 126 -2.32 -11.26 -1.05
N ILE A 127 -1.45 -10.41 -1.60
CA ILE A 127 0.00 -10.61 -1.58
C ILE A 127 0.51 -10.69 -0.14
N ASN A 128 0.08 -9.77 0.73
CA ASN A 128 0.47 -9.77 2.15
C ASN A 128 -0.05 -11.01 2.89
N LYS A 129 -1.25 -11.50 2.54
CA LYS A 129 -1.80 -12.75 3.09
C LYS A 129 -0.97 -13.96 2.66
N ILE A 130 -0.65 -14.09 1.37
CA ILE A 130 0.16 -15.18 0.82
C ILE A 130 1.56 -15.17 1.45
N LYS A 131 2.20 -14.01 1.52
CA LYS A 131 3.52 -13.85 2.15
C LYS A 131 3.53 -14.39 3.58
N ARG A 132 2.53 -14.06 4.40
CA ARG A 132 2.41 -14.57 5.77
C ARG A 132 2.28 -16.09 5.84
N VAL A 133 1.48 -16.69 4.96
CA VAL A 133 1.34 -18.15 4.91
C VAL A 133 2.68 -18.81 4.57
N ILE A 134 3.42 -18.25 3.62
CA ILE A 134 4.75 -18.76 3.24
C ILE A 134 5.73 -18.63 4.41
N ASP A 135 5.77 -17.47 5.07
CA ASP A 135 6.67 -17.21 6.21
C ASP A 135 6.35 -18.14 7.39
N THR A 136 5.07 -18.38 7.68
CA THR A 136 4.62 -19.30 8.75
C THR A 136 5.04 -20.74 8.43
N ASN A 137 4.84 -21.20 7.19
CA ASN A 137 5.22 -22.56 6.79
C ASN A 137 6.75 -22.74 6.85
N ARG A 138 7.53 -21.73 6.43
CA ARG A 138 8.98 -21.75 6.53
C ARG A 138 9.48 -21.83 7.96
N LEU A 139 8.86 -21.04 8.87
CA LEU A 139 9.16 -21.08 10.31
C LEU A 139 8.87 -22.45 10.92
N ASN A 140 7.72 -23.03 10.59
CA ASN A 140 7.34 -24.37 11.07
C ASN A 140 8.30 -25.47 10.58
N HIS A 141 8.77 -25.34 9.32
CA HIS A 141 9.76 -26.28 8.77
C HIS A 141 11.09 -26.18 9.53
N LEU A 142 11.60 -24.97 9.74
CA LEU A 142 12.83 -24.75 10.52
C LEU A 142 12.71 -25.27 11.95
N LEU A 143 11.58 -25.04 12.63
CA LEU A 143 11.32 -25.57 13.98
C LEU A 143 11.32 -27.10 14.00
N THR A 144 10.81 -27.76 12.97
CA THR A 144 10.78 -29.22 12.87
C THR A 144 12.19 -29.79 12.64
N GLU A 145 13.01 -29.10 11.85
CA GLU A 145 14.42 -29.46 11.64
C GLU A 145 15.25 -29.32 12.92
N PHE A 146 15.07 -28.20 13.66
CA PHE A 146 15.72 -28.01 14.96
C PHE A 146 15.38 -29.12 15.95
N LYS A 147 14.08 -29.46 16.09
CA LYS A 147 13.66 -30.55 16.98
C LYS A 147 14.21 -31.93 16.60
N LYS A 148 14.42 -32.20 15.29
CA LYS A 148 15.05 -33.43 14.83
C LYS A 148 16.55 -33.46 15.12
N GLY A 149 17.24 -32.32 15.08
CA GLY A 149 18.66 -32.21 15.42
C GLY A 149 18.94 -32.42 16.91
N GLU A 150 18.07 -31.93 17.81
CA GLU A 150 18.21 -32.14 19.28
C GLU A 150 17.95 -33.60 19.76
N VAL A 151 17.29 -34.41 18.95
CA VAL A 151 17.00 -35.84 19.29
C VAL A 151 18.16 -36.75 18.91
N HIS A 152 19.18 -36.25 18.21
CA HIS A 152 20.35 -37.04 17.77
C HIS A 152 21.64 -36.70 18.53
N GLU A 153 21.63 -35.86 19.55
CA GLU A 153 22.67 -35.71 20.58
C GLU A 153 22.25 -36.39 21.90
#